data_3feb75075b4187117f8253a6c5f1ab92
#
_entry.id   3feb75075b4187117f8253a6c5f1ab92
#
_cell.length_a   1.000
_cell.length_b   1.000
_cell.length_c   1.000
_cell.angle_alpha   90.00
_cell.angle_beta   90.00
_cell.angle_gamma   90.00
#
_symmetry.space_group_name_H-M   'P 1'
#
loop_
_entity.id
_entity.type
_entity.pdbx_description
1 polymer ?
#
loop_
_entity_poly.entity_id
_entity_poly.type
_entity_poly.pdbx_seq_one_letter_code
_entity_poly.pdbx_strand_id
1 'polypeptide(L)'
;MKVMIGEFITESNEHIPHKCNIKDYDIAFGKACIDKMRIKEVFDKHQIDIIPSIYANAGSNGVVEKIAFEYIESTIIKIVKENIHDIDGIFLMLHGASEVETIGSGDHHILKEIRKIVGPYLPIAVVCDPHG
;
A
#
# COMPACT_ATOMS: atom_id res chain seq x y z
N MET A 1 -10.88 -1.78 -18.12
CA MET A 1 -10.65 -1.06 -16.87
C MET A 1 -9.25 -1.36 -16.36
N LYS A 2 -8.51 -0.32 -16.00
CA LYS A 2 -7.16 -0.45 -15.44
C LYS A 2 -7.16 0.00 -13.99
N VAL A 3 -6.63 -0.82 -13.10
CA VAL A 3 -6.57 -0.54 -11.67
C VAL A 3 -5.13 -0.65 -11.18
N MET A 4 -4.65 0.40 -10.51
CA MET A 4 -3.35 0.35 -9.84
C MET A 4 -3.53 -0.32 -8.49
N ILE A 5 -2.62 -1.21 -8.14
CA ILE A 5 -2.66 -1.94 -6.88
C ILE A 5 -1.41 -1.72 -6.05
N GLY A 6 -1.54 -1.88 -4.75
CA GLY A 6 -0.42 -1.85 -3.82
C GLY A 6 -0.81 -2.39 -2.46
N GLU A 7 0.19 -2.77 -1.69
CA GLU A 7 -0.02 -3.26 -0.33
C GLU A 7 1.03 -2.65 0.60
N PHE A 8 0.54 -2.12 1.72
CA PHE A 8 1.39 -1.71 2.84
C PHE A 8 0.74 -2.23 4.10
N ILE A 9 1.29 -3.29 4.66
CA ILE A 9 0.75 -3.92 5.87
C ILE A 9 1.79 -3.93 6.97
N THR A 10 1.48 -3.22 8.04
CA THR A 10 2.20 -3.29 9.31
C THR A 10 1.20 -3.10 10.42
N GLU A 11 1.08 -4.08 11.30
CA GLU A 11 0.37 -3.92 12.56
C GLU A 11 1.40 -3.47 13.59
N SER A 12 1.41 -2.17 13.89
CA SER A 12 2.41 -1.59 14.79
C SER A 12 2.01 -1.76 16.24
N ASN A 13 2.98 -2.14 17.05
CA ASN A 13 2.83 -2.23 18.49
C ASN A 13 3.94 -1.40 19.14
N GLU A 14 3.57 -0.32 19.81
CA GLU A 14 4.52 0.60 20.44
C GLU A 14 5.31 -0.05 21.59
N HIS A 15 4.82 -1.18 22.12
CA HIS A 15 5.53 -1.91 23.18
C HIS A 15 6.64 -2.81 22.64
N ILE A 16 6.72 -3.01 21.34
CA ILE A 16 7.83 -3.71 20.71
C ILE A 16 9.00 -2.73 20.61
N PRO A 17 10.14 -2.99 21.28
CA PRO A 17 11.25 -2.03 21.28
C PRO A 17 11.97 -1.90 19.93
N HIS A 18 11.90 -2.92 19.10
CA HIS A 18 12.48 -2.89 17.76
C HIS A 18 11.60 -2.05 16.83
N LYS A 19 12.20 -1.07 16.17
CA LYS A 19 11.50 -0.33 15.13
C LYS A 19 11.44 -1.16 13.84
N CYS A 20 10.31 -1.10 13.17
CA CYS A 20 10.14 -1.76 11.89
C CYS A 20 10.94 -1.04 10.81
N ASN A 21 11.92 -1.71 10.24
CA ASN A 21 12.75 -1.15 9.18
C ASN A 21 12.50 -1.85 7.85
N ILE A 22 13.12 -1.37 6.78
CA ILE A 22 12.86 -1.89 5.44
C ILE A 22 13.19 -3.38 5.31
N LYS A 23 14.14 -3.89 6.08
CA LYS A 23 14.53 -5.30 6.05
C LYS A 23 13.48 -6.21 6.66
N ASP A 24 12.57 -5.66 7.46
CA ASP A 24 11.48 -6.43 8.07
C ASP A 24 10.33 -6.70 7.11
N TYR A 25 10.31 -6.02 5.96
CA TYR A 25 9.26 -6.17 4.98
C TYR A 25 9.57 -7.26 3.97
N ASP A 26 8.55 -8.08 3.69
CA ASP A 26 8.52 -8.87 2.47
C ASP A 26 8.09 -7.93 1.35
N ILE A 27 8.99 -7.67 0.40
CA ILE A 27 8.77 -6.70 -0.65
C ILE A 27 8.77 -7.39 -2.01
N ALA A 28 7.81 -7.03 -2.84
CA ALA A 28 7.73 -7.53 -4.20
C ALA A 28 7.20 -6.45 -5.15
N PHE A 29 7.63 -6.54 -6.40
CA PHE A 29 7.25 -5.63 -7.47
C PHE A 29 6.72 -6.42 -8.66
N GLY A 30 6.05 -5.75 -9.59
CA GLY A 30 5.62 -6.34 -10.84
C GLY A 30 4.73 -7.56 -10.64
N LYS A 31 4.99 -8.61 -11.39
CA LYS A 31 4.22 -9.86 -11.32
C LYS A 31 4.24 -10.47 -9.90
N ALA A 32 5.38 -10.41 -9.24
CA ALA A 32 5.50 -10.95 -7.88
C ALA A 32 4.59 -10.19 -6.90
N CYS A 33 4.43 -8.88 -7.08
CA CYS A 33 3.49 -8.09 -6.29
C CYS A 33 2.06 -8.59 -6.49
N ILE A 34 1.66 -8.78 -7.73
CA ILE A 34 0.33 -9.28 -8.08
C ILE A 34 0.09 -10.66 -7.45
N ASP A 35 1.06 -11.55 -7.60
CA ASP A 35 0.93 -12.92 -7.11
C ASP A 35 0.82 -12.96 -5.57
N LYS A 36 1.62 -12.16 -4.88
CA LYS A 36 1.60 -12.12 -3.41
C LYS A 36 0.32 -11.50 -2.86
N MET A 37 -0.28 -10.56 -3.56
CA MET A 37 -1.55 -9.97 -3.16
C MET A 37 -2.74 -10.91 -3.38
N ARG A 38 -2.57 -11.96 -4.17
CA ARG A 38 -3.60 -13.00 -4.43
C ARG A 38 -4.89 -12.45 -5.01
N ILE A 39 -4.77 -11.50 -5.90
CA ILE A 39 -5.93 -10.82 -6.50
C ILE A 39 -6.14 -11.15 -7.97
N LYS A 40 -5.16 -11.80 -8.61
CA LYS A 40 -5.17 -11.97 -10.06
C LYS A 40 -6.41 -12.68 -10.57
N GLU A 41 -6.81 -13.76 -9.91
CA GLU A 41 -7.96 -14.56 -10.35
C GLU A 41 -9.25 -13.71 -10.37
N VAL A 42 -9.48 -12.94 -9.31
CA VAL A 42 -10.67 -12.09 -9.21
C VAL A 42 -10.64 -10.98 -10.25
N PHE A 43 -9.49 -10.34 -10.41
CA PHE A 43 -9.33 -9.24 -11.36
C PHE A 43 -9.48 -9.73 -12.81
N ASP A 44 -8.89 -10.89 -13.13
CA ASP A 44 -9.04 -11.48 -14.47
C ASP A 44 -10.49 -11.84 -14.75
N LYS A 45 -11.20 -12.36 -13.78
CA LYS A 45 -12.63 -12.71 -13.92
C LYS A 45 -13.47 -11.49 -14.30
N HIS A 46 -13.11 -10.31 -13.80
CA HIS A 46 -13.82 -9.08 -14.08
C HIS A 46 -13.16 -8.26 -15.20
N GLN A 47 -12.20 -8.85 -15.91
CA GLN A 47 -11.49 -8.21 -17.03
C GLN A 47 -10.82 -6.89 -16.63
N ILE A 48 -10.21 -6.87 -15.44
CA ILE A 48 -9.49 -5.71 -14.95
C ILE A 48 -8.00 -5.88 -15.23
N ASP A 49 -7.43 -4.91 -15.93
CA ASP A 49 -5.99 -4.85 -16.15
C ASP A 49 -5.31 -4.29 -14.89
N ILE A 50 -4.24 -4.92 -14.48
CA ILE A 50 -3.56 -4.59 -13.22
C ILE A 50 -2.28 -3.83 -13.49
N ILE A 51 -2.13 -2.70 -12.79
CA ILE A 51 -0.87 -1.94 -12.76
C ILE A 51 -0.31 -2.07 -11.35
N PRO A 52 0.71 -2.93 -11.13
CA PRO A 52 1.26 -3.14 -9.80
C PRO A 52 2.18 -2.01 -9.37
N SER A 53 2.15 -1.67 -8.09
CA SER A 53 3.10 -0.74 -7.50
C SER A 53 4.10 -1.49 -6.60
N ILE A 54 3.75 -1.72 -5.35
CA ILE A 54 4.61 -2.43 -4.42
C ILE A 54 3.76 -3.30 -3.49
N TYR A 55 4.30 -4.47 -3.17
CA TYR A 55 3.83 -5.30 -2.07
C TYR A 55 4.83 -5.12 -0.93
N ALA A 56 4.38 -4.67 0.21
CA ALA A 56 5.21 -4.49 1.39
C ALA A 56 4.45 -4.96 2.63
N ASN A 57 4.88 -6.07 3.20
CA ASN A 57 4.20 -6.66 4.36
C ASN A 57 5.22 -7.03 5.43
N ALA A 58 5.10 -6.43 6.60
CA ALA A 58 5.94 -6.72 7.75
C ALA A 58 5.17 -7.45 8.86
N GLY A 59 3.86 -7.67 8.68
CA GLY A 59 3.02 -8.29 9.70
C GLY A 59 2.98 -7.49 10.99
N SER A 60 2.96 -8.17 12.12
CA SER A 60 3.03 -7.54 13.43
C SER A 60 4.47 -7.12 13.71
N ASN A 61 4.69 -5.86 14.02
CA ASN A 61 6.03 -5.30 14.21
C ASN A 61 5.97 -4.07 15.12
N GLY A 62 7.11 -3.40 15.27
CA GLY A 62 7.19 -2.15 16.02
C GLY A 62 6.72 -0.95 15.21
N VAL A 63 6.97 0.23 15.76
CA VAL A 63 6.73 1.49 15.05
C VAL A 63 7.61 1.54 13.80
N VAL A 64 7.06 1.96 12.68
CA VAL A 64 7.76 1.96 11.40
C VAL A 64 8.75 3.12 11.33
N GLU A 65 9.98 2.82 10.93
CA GLU A 65 10.96 3.88 10.67
C GLU A 65 10.50 4.78 9.53
N LYS A 66 10.67 6.08 9.70
CA LYS A 66 10.25 7.05 8.70
C LYS A 66 10.85 6.77 7.33
N ILE A 67 12.14 6.44 7.27
CA ILE A 67 12.80 6.17 5.98
C ILE A 67 12.24 4.95 5.26
N ALA A 68 11.87 3.90 6.01
CA ALA A 68 11.23 2.72 5.43
C ALA A 68 9.87 3.07 4.85
N PHE A 69 9.07 3.81 5.60
CA PHE A 69 7.76 4.26 5.14
C PHE A 69 7.86 5.15 3.90
N GLU A 70 8.78 6.11 3.90
CA GLU A 70 8.95 7.02 2.77
C GLU A 70 9.32 6.27 1.49
N TYR A 71 10.14 5.23 1.59
CA TYR A 71 10.47 4.38 0.44
C TYR A 71 9.21 3.72 -0.13
N ILE A 72 8.41 3.11 0.74
CA ILE A 72 7.18 2.41 0.31
C ILE A 72 6.18 3.39 -0.28
N GLU A 73 5.91 4.49 0.43
CA GLU A 73 4.96 5.50 -0.02
C GLU A 73 5.40 6.13 -1.34
N SER A 74 6.67 6.53 -1.46
CA SER A 74 7.17 7.17 -2.67
C SER A 74 7.07 6.25 -3.88
N THR A 75 7.24 4.94 -3.69
CA THR A 75 7.07 3.96 -4.76
C THR A 75 5.63 3.92 -5.23
N ILE A 76 4.67 3.88 -4.32
CA ILE A 76 3.25 3.92 -4.65
C ILE A 76 2.92 5.21 -5.40
N ILE A 77 3.36 6.35 -4.87
CA ILE A 77 3.09 7.67 -5.43
C ILE A 77 3.67 7.81 -6.84
N LYS A 78 4.89 7.30 -7.05
CA LYS A 78 5.53 7.31 -8.37
C LYS A 78 4.67 6.61 -9.41
N ILE A 79 4.18 5.42 -9.09
CA ILE A 79 3.36 4.63 -10.01
C ILE A 79 2.01 5.32 -10.26
N VAL A 80 1.41 5.92 -9.25
CA VAL A 80 0.19 6.72 -9.43
C VAL A 80 0.43 7.86 -10.42
N LYS A 81 1.51 8.62 -10.23
CA LYS A 81 1.84 9.75 -11.12
C LYS A 81 2.09 9.32 -12.55
N GLU A 82 2.79 8.21 -12.74
CA GLU A 82 3.12 7.70 -14.08
C GLU A 82 1.88 7.21 -14.83
N ASN A 83 0.81 6.85 -14.12
CA ASN A 83 -0.37 6.24 -14.72
C ASN A 83 -1.65 7.03 -14.50
N ILE A 84 -1.56 8.26 -14.05
CA ILE A 84 -2.72 9.05 -13.62
C ILE A 84 -3.80 9.21 -14.70
N HIS A 85 -3.39 9.25 -15.98
CA HIS A 85 -4.34 9.41 -17.10
C HIS A 85 -4.87 8.08 -17.63
N ASP A 86 -4.33 6.96 -17.16
CA ASP A 86 -4.67 5.64 -17.68
C ASP A 86 -5.47 4.79 -16.71
N ILE A 87 -5.44 5.11 -15.41
CA ILE A 87 -6.10 4.28 -14.40
C ILE A 87 -7.53 4.72 -14.16
N ASP A 88 -8.39 3.72 -14.00
CA ASP A 88 -9.80 3.91 -13.67
C ASP A 88 -10.08 3.80 -12.19
N GLY A 89 -9.12 3.31 -11.43
CA GLY A 89 -9.24 3.17 -9.99
C GLY A 89 -7.94 2.72 -9.35
N ILE A 90 -7.95 2.72 -8.01
CA ILE A 90 -6.83 2.28 -7.19
C ILE A 90 -7.35 1.28 -6.17
N PHE A 91 -6.63 0.19 -5.98
CA PHE A 91 -6.94 -0.82 -4.97
C PHE A 91 -5.73 -0.98 -4.04
N LEU A 92 -5.94 -0.75 -2.76
CA LEU A 92 -4.88 -0.84 -1.76
C LEU A 92 -5.26 -1.82 -0.66
N MET A 93 -4.31 -2.67 -0.28
CA MET A 93 -4.41 -3.48 0.93
C MET A 93 -3.58 -2.83 2.02
N LEU A 94 -4.25 -2.38 3.07
CA LEU A 94 -3.64 -1.72 4.22
C LEU A 94 -4.05 -2.48 5.48
N HIS A 95 -3.39 -2.22 6.60
CA HIS A 95 -3.77 -2.88 7.85
C HIS A 95 -4.79 -2.08 8.65
N GLY A 96 -4.61 -0.77 8.69
CA GLY A 96 -5.43 0.10 9.53
C GLY A 96 -4.80 0.43 10.88
N ALA A 97 -3.66 -0.20 11.20
CA ALA A 97 -2.99 -0.04 12.49
C ALA A 97 -1.49 0.24 12.36
N SER A 98 -1.07 0.83 11.23
CA SER A 98 0.32 1.21 11.05
C SER A 98 0.63 2.50 11.80
N GLU A 99 1.75 2.53 12.50
CA GLU A 99 2.24 3.72 13.19
C GLU A 99 3.64 4.02 12.69
N VAL A 100 3.82 5.20 12.12
CA VAL A 100 5.11 5.63 11.55
C VAL A 100 5.68 6.75 12.40
N GLU A 101 6.96 6.65 12.74
CA GLU A 101 7.61 7.67 13.55
C GLU A 101 7.46 9.05 12.92
N THR A 102 7.14 10.05 13.74
CA THR A 102 6.92 11.46 13.37
C THR A 102 5.75 11.73 12.42
N ILE A 103 5.08 10.71 11.91
CA ILE A 103 3.96 10.85 10.94
C ILE A 103 2.62 10.44 11.55
N GLY A 104 2.61 9.41 12.37
CA GLY A 104 1.37 8.82 12.87
C GLY A 104 0.90 7.68 11.95
N SER A 105 -0.39 7.63 11.62
CA SER A 105 -0.91 6.57 10.76
C SER A 105 -0.32 6.64 9.35
N GLY A 106 0.44 5.61 8.98
CA GLY A 106 0.98 5.48 7.62
C GLY A 106 -0.11 5.26 6.60
N ASP A 107 -1.12 4.46 6.95
CA ASP A 107 -2.25 4.17 6.07
C ASP A 107 -2.99 5.45 5.68
N HIS A 108 -3.28 6.29 6.66
CA HIS A 108 -3.95 7.57 6.41
C HIS A 108 -3.08 8.51 5.57
N HIS A 109 -1.79 8.54 5.85
CA HIS A 109 -0.85 9.40 5.12
C HIS A 109 -0.77 9.02 3.64
N ILE A 110 -0.70 7.73 3.33
CA ILE A 110 -0.69 7.25 1.94
C ILE A 110 -1.96 7.70 1.21
N LEU A 111 -3.12 7.49 1.81
CA LEU A 111 -4.40 7.85 1.20
C LEU A 111 -4.50 9.34 0.95
N LYS A 112 -4.06 10.15 1.90
CA LYS A 112 -4.05 11.62 1.78
C LYS A 112 -3.15 12.07 0.63
N GLU A 113 -1.95 11.51 0.53
CA GLU A 113 -1.01 11.88 -0.53
C GLU A 113 -1.50 11.45 -1.92
N ILE A 114 -2.13 10.29 -2.02
CA ILE A 114 -2.74 9.85 -3.29
C ILE A 114 -3.84 10.81 -3.70
N ARG A 115 -4.74 11.19 -2.79
CA ARG A 115 -5.84 12.10 -3.09
C ARG A 115 -5.35 13.48 -3.57
N LYS A 116 -4.23 13.95 -3.07
CA LYS A 116 -3.65 15.22 -3.55
C LYS A 116 -3.29 15.14 -5.04
N ILE A 117 -2.96 13.96 -5.54
CA ILE A 117 -2.55 13.75 -6.94
C ILE A 117 -3.74 13.49 -7.83
N VAL A 118 -4.62 12.57 -7.42
CA VAL A 118 -5.72 12.09 -8.27
C VAL A 118 -7.01 12.88 -8.12
N GLY A 119 -7.10 13.71 -7.09
CA GLY A 119 -8.30 14.49 -6.82
C GLY A 119 -9.40 13.66 -6.14
N PRO A 120 -10.62 14.25 -6.03
CA PRO A 120 -11.68 13.66 -5.21
C PRO A 120 -12.51 12.56 -5.89
N TYR A 121 -12.39 12.39 -7.21
CA TYR A 121 -13.35 11.54 -7.95
C TYR A 121 -12.84 10.17 -8.36
N LEU A 122 -11.53 9.96 -8.43
CA LEU A 122 -11.01 8.64 -8.80
C LEU A 122 -11.33 7.63 -7.70
N PRO A 123 -11.98 6.50 -8.02
CA PRO A 123 -12.30 5.51 -6.99
C PRO A 123 -11.04 4.90 -6.37
N ILE A 124 -11.04 4.84 -5.05
CA ILE A 124 -9.99 4.17 -4.28
C ILE A 124 -10.68 3.14 -3.38
N ALA A 125 -10.42 1.87 -3.63
CA ALA A 125 -10.89 0.80 -2.78
C ALA A 125 -9.78 0.41 -1.81
N VAL A 126 -10.11 0.33 -0.53
CA VAL A 126 -9.16 -0.04 0.52
C VAL A 126 -9.69 -1.26 1.26
N VAL A 127 -8.85 -2.28 1.35
CA VAL A 127 -9.14 -3.45 2.19
C VAL A 127 -8.20 -3.36 3.39
N CYS A 128 -8.78 -3.36 4.58
CA CYS A 128 -8.04 -3.39 5.82
C CYS A 128 -8.25 -4.72 6.52
N ASP A 129 -7.24 -5.14 7.29
CA ASP A 129 -7.35 -6.36 8.08
C ASP A 129 -8.44 -6.15 9.12
N PRO A 130 -9.43 -7.08 9.22
CA PRO A 130 -10.56 -6.93 10.14
C PRO A 130 -10.24 -7.22 11.60
N HIS A 131 -9.01 -7.32 12.00
CA HIS A 131 -8.64 -7.52 13.40
C HIS A 131 -9.06 -6.32 14.23
N GLY A 132 -10.08 -6.52 14.97
CA GLY A 132 -10.58 -5.53 15.90
C GLY A 132 -9.68 -5.38 17.12
#